data_1285182d66b46e974ae8dca338a5c986
#
_entry.id   1285182d66b46e974ae8dca338a5c986
#
_cell.length_a   1.000
_cell.length_b   1.000
_cell.length_c   1.000
_cell.angle_alpha   90.00
_cell.angle_beta   90.00
_cell.angle_gamma   90.00
#
_symmetry.space_group_name_H-M   'P 1'
#
loop_
_entity.id
_entity.type
_entity.pdbx_description
1 polymer ?
#
loop_
_entity_poly.entity_id
_entity_poly.type
_entity_poly.pdbx_seq_one_letter_code
_entity_poly.pdbx_strand_id
1 'polypeptide(L)'
;ANTALPTGANITQGSAQISQNNNSLNINQNSQNLSTNWNTFNIGKDATVNFNQPNQSAIAVNRVLDNNASQIMGKLNANGQVFLLNPNGVIFSKTAQVNVGGLVASTLNLSDNDIAQGKFTLKNNGNAGSVENYGAIIANGGVVALIAPTVKNHGTIQANNGVVHL
;
A
#
# COMPACT_ATOMS: atom_id res chain seq x y z
N ALA A 1 18.44 -1.34 1.69
CA ALA A 1 18.84 -2.52 2.42
C ALA A 1 17.81 -3.65 2.29
N ASN A 2 18.26 -4.91 2.35
CA ASN A 2 17.38 -6.06 2.17
C ASN A 2 16.36 -6.25 3.30
N THR A 3 16.56 -5.59 4.42
CA THR A 3 15.68 -5.68 5.59
C THR A 3 14.92 -4.37 5.85
N ALA A 4 14.87 -3.47 4.87
CA ALA A 4 14.18 -2.19 5.02
C ALA A 4 12.70 -2.43 5.34
N LEU A 5 12.17 -1.64 6.25
CA LEU A 5 10.77 -1.63 6.64
C LEU A 5 10.26 -0.18 6.67
N PRO A 6 8.95 0.04 6.56
CA PRO A 6 8.37 1.36 6.71
C PRO A 6 8.76 2.03 8.03
N THR A 7 8.98 3.34 8.00
CA THR A 7 9.46 4.11 9.16
C THR A 7 8.54 5.28 9.48
N GLY A 8 8.55 5.71 10.74
CA GLY A 8 7.93 6.95 11.18
C GLY A 8 6.42 6.94 11.11
N ALA A 9 5.78 5.86 11.53
CA ALA A 9 4.33 5.75 11.52
C ALA A 9 3.67 6.82 12.39
N ASN A 10 2.69 7.51 11.81
CA ASN A 10 1.81 8.43 12.52
C ASN A 10 0.36 8.17 12.07
N ILE A 11 -0.41 7.55 12.96
CA ILE A 11 -1.81 7.26 12.68
C ILE A 11 -2.61 8.56 12.79
N THR A 12 -3.25 8.95 11.71
CA THR A 12 -4.05 10.17 11.64
C THR A 12 -5.54 9.89 11.76
N GLN A 13 -5.97 8.66 11.53
CA GLN A 13 -7.37 8.26 11.65
C GLN A 13 -7.48 6.76 11.88
N GLY A 14 -8.42 6.38 12.75
CA GLY A 14 -8.61 4.98 13.10
C GLY A 14 -7.70 4.52 14.20
N SER A 15 -7.60 3.22 14.39
CA SER A 15 -6.89 2.60 15.51
C SER A 15 -6.16 1.35 15.04
N ALA A 16 -4.88 1.25 15.44
CA ALA A 16 -4.06 0.08 15.18
C ALA A 16 -2.91 0.01 16.18
N GLN A 17 -2.38 -1.19 16.39
CA GLN A 17 -1.12 -1.42 17.05
C GLN A 17 -0.09 -1.81 16.01
N ILE A 18 1.05 -1.15 16.06
CA ILE A 18 2.16 -1.38 15.12
C ILE A 18 3.33 -1.95 15.92
N SER A 19 3.81 -3.12 15.50
CA SER A 19 4.94 -3.79 16.14
C SER A 19 5.91 -4.31 15.09
N GLN A 20 7.18 -4.36 15.47
CA GLN A 20 8.23 -4.90 14.62
C GLN A 20 8.90 -6.06 15.32
N ASN A 21 9.07 -7.16 14.60
CA ASN A 21 9.75 -8.35 15.07
C ASN A 21 10.70 -8.83 13.99
N ASN A 22 12.01 -8.70 14.23
CA ASN A 22 13.05 -8.99 13.24
C ASN A 22 12.80 -8.21 11.94
N ASN A 23 12.56 -8.92 10.84
CA ASN A 23 12.36 -8.34 9.51
C ASN A 23 10.88 -8.21 9.16
N SER A 24 9.99 -8.27 10.16
CA SER A 24 8.55 -8.17 9.96
C SER A 24 7.99 -6.96 10.69
N LEU A 25 7.16 -6.19 10.00
CA LEU A 25 6.36 -5.13 10.57
C LEU A 25 4.90 -5.59 10.55
N ASN A 26 4.26 -5.57 11.72
CA ASN A 26 2.87 -6.00 11.87
C ASN A 26 2.00 -4.81 12.25
N ILE A 27 0.98 -4.55 11.45
CA ILE A 27 -0.03 -3.52 11.70
C ILE A 27 -1.33 -4.26 12.03
N ASN A 28 -1.70 -4.26 13.31
CA ASN A 28 -2.94 -4.86 13.78
C ASN A 28 -4.01 -3.77 13.81
N GLN A 29 -4.80 -3.72 12.77
CA GLN A 29 -5.84 -2.72 12.59
C GLN A 29 -7.10 -3.11 13.36
N ASN A 30 -7.60 -2.19 14.19
CA ASN A 30 -8.80 -2.43 15.00
C ASN A 30 -10.04 -1.76 14.41
N SER A 31 -9.87 -0.67 13.68
CA SER A 31 -10.96 0.06 13.06
C SER A 31 -11.20 -0.39 11.62
N GLN A 32 -12.39 -0.13 11.10
CA GLN A 32 -12.74 -0.45 9.72
C GLN A 32 -11.86 0.31 8.74
N ASN A 33 -11.60 1.59 9.01
CA ASN A 33 -10.71 2.44 8.22
C ASN A 33 -9.53 2.88 9.08
N LEU A 34 -8.35 2.85 8.49
CA LEU A 34 -7.12 3.29 9.12
C LEU A 34 -6.37 4.22 8.16
N SER A 35 -5.90 5.35 8.66
CA SER A 35 -5.04 6.24 7.90
C SER A 35 -3.75 6.48 8.66
N THR A 36 -2.63 6.22 8.00
CA THR A 36 -1.29 6.33 8.58
C THR A 36 -0.40 7.11 7.63
N ASN A 37 0.31 8.09 8.18
CA ASN A 37 1.40 8.76 7.48
C ASN A 37 2.71 8.10 7.86
N TRP A 38 3.55 7.84 6.87
CA TRP A 38 4.86 7.23 7.04
C TRP A 38 5.95 8.17 6.54
N ASN A 39 7.09 8.21 7.21
CA ASN A 39 8.25 8.92 6.66
C ASN A 39 8.77 8.23 5.40
N THR A 40 8.89 6.90 5.46
CA THR A 40 9.24 6.06 4.31
C THR A 40 8.35 4.84 4.31
N PHE A 41 8.11 4.27 3.13
CA PHE A 41 7.44 2.98 3.03
C PHE A 41 8.18 2.15 1.98
N ASN A 42 9.22 1.48 2.45
CA ASN A 42 10.01 0.56 1.64
C ASN A 42 9.97 -0.81 2.30
N ILE A 43 9.98 -1.86 1.50
CA ILE A 43 10.03 -3.23 1.99
C ILE A 43 11.21 -3.90 1.31
N GLY A 44 12.23 -4.24 2.09
CA GLY A 44 13.41 -4.91 1.58
C GLY A 44 13.09 -6.33 1.13
N LYS A 45 13.96 -6.89 0.34
CA LYS A 45 13.80 -8.23 -0.25
C LYS A 45 13.52 -9.31 0.82
N ASP A 46 14.16 -9.21 1.98
CA ASP A 46 14.04 -10.17 3.07
C ASP A 46 13.08 -9.69 4.17
N ALA A 47 12.32 -8.64 3.91
CA ALA A 47 11.39 -8.05 4.86
C ALA A 47 9.94 -8.37 4.50
N THR A 48 9.08 -8.28 5.50
CA THR A 48 7.65 -8.54 5.37
C THR A 48 6.84 -7.48 6.12
N VAL A 49 5.79 -6.98 5.50
CA VAL A 49 4.79 -6.14 6.15
C VAL A 49 3.47 -6.87 6.15
N ASN A 50 2.85 -7.00 7.32
CA ASN A 50 1.57 -7.66 7.48
C ASN A 50 0.53 -6.68 8.01
N PHE A 51 -0.59 -6.55 7.31
CA PHE A 51 -1.78 -5.87 7.79
C PHE A 51 -2.79 -6.90 8.24
N ASN A 52 -3.02 -6.96 9.54
CA ASN A 52 -4.05 -7.80 10.14
C ASN A 52 -5.27 -6.92 10.40
N GLN A 53 -6.30 -7.10 9.62
CA GLN A 53 -7.46 -6.20 9.54
C GLN A 53 -8.71 -6.89 10.04
N PRO A 54 -9.74 -6.12 10.50
CA PRO A 54 -10.95 -6.70 11.07
C PRO A 54 -11.72 -7.60 10.11
N ASN A 55 -11.71 -7.27 8.83
CA ASN A 55 -12.42 -8.03 7.79
C ASN A 55 -11.85 -7.70 6.41
N GLN A 56 -12.36 -8.38 5.40
CA GLN A 56 -11.87 -8.25 4.01
C GLN A 56 -12.16 -6.87 3.40
N SER A 57 -13.19 -6.18 3.87
CA SER A 57 -13.54 -4.84 3.36
C SER A 57 -12.90 -3.69 4.15
N ALA A 58 -12.16 -3.99 5.21
CA ALA A 58 -11.42 -2.97 5.94
C ALA A 58 -10.35 -2.34 5.06
N ILE A 59 -10.10 -1.05 5.28
CA ILE A 59 -9.18 -0.27 4.43
C ILE A 59 -8.08 0.32 5.31
N ALA A 60 -6.83 0.14 4.88
CA ALA A 60 -5.67 0.80 5.44
C ALA A 60 -5.06 1.73 4.39
N VAL A 61 -5.13 3.03 4.65
CA VAL A 61 -4.54 4.05 3.79
C VAL A 61 -3.16 4.41 4.34
N ASN A 62 -2.14 4.29 3.50
CA ASN A 62 -0.76 4.56 3.84
C ASN A 62 -0.25 5.69 2.94
N ARG A 63 -0.01 6.87 3.52
CA ARG A 63 0.58 8.01 2.84
C ARG A 63 2.05 8.08 3.16
N VAL A 64 2.86 8.30 2.14
CA VAL A 64 4.31 8.35 2.28
C VAL A 64 4.77 9.79 2.09
N LEU A 65 5.54 10.28 3.06
CA LEU A 65 6.05 11.65 3.10
C LEU A 65 7.49 11.76 2.57
N ASP A 66 8.06 10.66 2.08
CA ASP A 66 9.39 10.59 1.52
C ASP A 66 9.51 11.47 0.25
N ASN A 67 10.73 11.86 -0.08
CA ASN A 67 11.04 12.51 -1.35
C ASN A 67 11.42 11.51 -2.44
N ASN A 68 11.36 10.22 -2.14
CA ASN A 68 11.70 9.14 -3.04
C ASN A 68 10.51 8.20 -3.24
N ALA A 69 10.46 7.53 -4.37
CA ALA A 69 9.49 6.49 -4.63
C ALA A 69 9.61 5.35 -3.61
N SER A 70 8.50 4.74 -3.26
CA SER A 70 8.49 3.54 -2.41
C SER A 70 9.01 2.35 -3.21
N GLN A 71 9.96 1.62 -2.62
CA GLN A 71 10.56 0.43 -3.21
C GLN A 71 10.03 -0.80 -2.48
N ILE A 72 9.14 -1.53 -3.13
CA ILE A 72 8.57 -2.76 -2.58
C ILE A 72 9.32 -3.93 -3.20
N MET A 73 10.22 -4.54 -2.42
CA MET A 73 11.09 -5.63 -2.88
C MET A 73 10.82 -6.94 -2.14
N GLY A 74 10.07 -6.89 -1.05
CA GLY A 74 9.75 -8.04 -0.21
C GLY A 74 8.26 -8.35 -0.22
N LYS A 75 7.78 -8.86 0.92
CA LYS A 75 6.41 -9.33 1.06
C LYS A 75 5.52 -8.27 1.67
N LEU A 76 4.35 -8.08 1.08
CA LEU A 76 3.26 -7.25 1.60
C LEU A 76 2.01 -8.11 1.67
N ASN A 77 1.53 -8.38 2.87
CA ASN A 77 0.37 -9.24 3.11
C ASN A 77 -0.73 -8.46 3.82
N ALA A 78 -1.97 -8.71 3.44
CA ALA A 78 -3.14 -8.14 4.10
C ALA A 78 -4.35 -9.03 3.86
N ASN A 79 -5.25 -9.10 4.83
CA ASN A 79 -6.54 -9.75 4.61
C ASN A 79 -7.62 -8.79 4.11
N GLY A 80 -7.39 -7.49 4.17
CA GLY A 80 -8.29 -6.46 3.67
C GLY A 80 -7.67 -5.64 2.53
N GLN A 81 -8.08 -4.39 2.42
CA GLN A 81 -7.69 -3.46 1.37
C GLN A 81 -6.52 -2.59 1.83
N VAL A 82 -5.52 -2.43 0.99
CA VAL A 82 -4.36 -1.58 1.25
C VAL A 82 -4.26 -0.51 0.17
N PHE A 83 -4.20 0.75 0.60
CA PHE A 83 -3.89 1.88 -0.27
C PHE A 83 -2.47 2.32 0.06
N LEU A 84 -1.63 2.39 -0.95
CA LEU A 84 -0.25 2.88 -0.83
C LEU A 84 -0.10 4.10 -1.73
N LEU A 85 -0.01 5.27 -1.10
CA LEU A 85 -0.03 6.57 -1.79
C LEU A 85 1.32 7.25 -1.58
N ASN A 86 2.08 7.40 -2.66
CA ASN A 86 3.36 8.10 -2.65
C ASN A 86 3.46 8.99 -3.88
N PRO A 87 3.47 10.33 -3.70
CA PRO A 87 3.56 11.26 -4.84
C PRO A 87 4.76 11.02 -5.75
N ASN A 88 5.83 10.46 -5.22
CA ASN A 88 7.07 10.22 -5.97
C ASN A 88 7.06 8.91 -6.73
N GLY A 89 6.05 8.08 -6.51
CA GLY A 89 5.91 6.80 -7.19
C GLY A 89 5.94 5.60 -6.25
N VAL A 90 5.56 4.45 -6.80
CA VAL A 90 5.60 3.15 -6.13
C VAL A 90 6.16 2.14 -7.11
N ILE A 91 7.21 1.44 -6.73
CA ILE A 91 7.86 0.46 -7.58
C ILE A 91 7.87 -0.89 -6.87
N PHE A 92 7.20 -1.87 -7.46
CA PHE A 92 7.23 -3.27 -7.02
C PHE A 92 8.30 -3.98 -7.84
N SER A 93 9.39 -4.38 -7.20
CA SER A 93 10.52 -5.03 -7.88
C SER A 93 10.20 -6.47 -8.26
N LYS A 94 11.11 -7.12 -8.95
CA LYS A 94 10.96 -8.53 -9.36
C LYS A 94 10.77 -9.47 -8.17
N THR A 95 11.29 -9.12 -7.00
CA THR A 95 11.21 -9.94 -5.79
C THR A 95 9.97 -9.62 -4.95
N ALA A 96 9.18 -8.62 -5.33
CA ALA A 96 7.97 -8.26 -4.61
C ALA A 96 6.93 -9.37 -4.68
N GLN A 97 6.35 -9.70 -3.53
CA GLN A 97 5.24 -10.63 -3.40
C GLN A 97 4.14 -9.95 -2.60
N VAL A 98 3.12 -9.51 -3.29
CA VAL A 98 1.97 -8.81 -2.70
C VAL A 98 0.78 -9.75 -2.69
N ASN A 99 0.26 -10.02 -1.49
CA ASN A 99 -0.91 -10.89 -1.30
C ASN A 99 -1.88 -10.18 -0.36
N VAL A 100 -2.92 -9.62 -0.93
CA VAL A 100 -3.83 -8.71 -0.22
C VAL A 100 -5.29 -9.01 -0.60
N GLY A 101 -6.23 -8.44 0.14
CA GLY A 101 -7.64 -8.45 -0.25
C GLY A 101 -7.88 -7.55 -1.46
N GLY A 102 -7.29 -6.37 -1.45
CA GLY A 102 -7.26 -5.44 -2.58
C GLY A 102 -6.10 -4.46 -2.42
N LEU A 103 -5.69 -3.85 -3.52
CA LEU A 103 -4.57 -2.91 -3.54
C LEU A 103 -4.90 -1.72 -4.41
N VAL A 104 -4.63 -0.54 -3.89
CA VAL A 104 -4.55 0.70 -4.68
C VAL A 104 -3.16 1.29 -4.45
N ALA A 105 -2.35 1.34 -5.49
CA ALA A 105 -1.04 1.99 -5.45
C ALA A 105 -1.09 3.20 -6.38
N SER A 106 -0.81 4.38 -5.86
CA SER A 106 -1.04 5.61 -6.61
C SER A 106 -0.09 6.73 -6.19
N THR A 107 0.13 7.65 -7.11
CA THR A 107 0.79 8.93 -6.84
C THR A 107 -0.20 10.03 -6.46
N LEU A 108 -1.50 9.75 -6.55
CA LEU A 108 -2.56 10.69 -6.19
C LEU A 108 -2.74 10.73 -4.67
N ASN A 109 -3.49 11.69 -4.20
CA ASN A 109 -3.73 11.88 -2.77
C ASN A 109 -5.18 11.56 -2.38
N LEU A 110 -5.35 11.18 -1.12
CA LEU A 110 -6.63 10.92 -0.47
C LEU A 110 -6.61 11.58 0.90
N SER A 111 -7.53 12.49 1.17
CA SER A 111 -7.55 13.24 2.43
C SER A 111 -8.20 12.45 3.57
N ASP A 112 -7.79 12.74 4.80
CA ASP A 112 -8.41 12.15 5.99
C ASP A 112 -9.87 12.55 6.13
N ASN A 113 -10.23 13.76 5.70
CA ASN A 113 -11.61 14.22 5.73
C ASN A 113 -12.50 13.36 4.82
N ASP A 114 -12.01 13.02 3.64
CA ASP A 114 -12.74 12.13 2.73
C ASP A 114 -12.84 10.71 3.30
N ILE A 115 -11.78 10.20 3.91
CA ILE A 115 -11.79 8.88 4.56
C ILE A 115 -12.83 8.85 5.68
N ALA A 116 -12.89 9.89 6.51
CA ALA A 116 -13.87 9.99 7.60
C ALA A 116 -15.31 9.95 7.10
N GLN A 117 -15.55 10.44 5.89
CA GLN A 117 -16.88 10.45 5.25
C GLN A 117 -17.14 9.19 4.41
N GLY A 118 -16.22 8.23 4.41
CA GLY A 118 -16.32 7.03 3.58
C GLY A 118 -16.09 7.28 2.09
N LYS A 119 -15.45 8.40 1.75
CA LYS A 119 -15.16 8.78 0.36
C LYS A 119 -13.71 8.44 0.05
N PHE A 120 -13.51 7.62 -0.98
CA PHE A 120 -12.16 7.17 -1.38
C PHE A 120 -11.83 7.68 -2.80
N THR A 121 -12.07 8.95 -3.03
CA THR A 121 -11.77 9.61 -4.30
C THR A 121 -10.36 10.15 -4.29
N LEU A 122 -9.51 9.61 -5.15
CA LEU A 122 -8.14 10.05 -5.30
C LEU A 122 -8.09 11.38 -6.08
N LYS A 123 -7.23 12.29 -5.63
CA LYS A 123 -7.11 13.63 -6.24
C LYS A 123 -5.68 13.84 -6.72
N ASN A 124 -5.55 14.44 -7.91
CA ASN A 124 -4.26 14.79 -8.47
C ASN A 124 -3.60 15.89 -7.61
N ASN A 125 -2.32 15.68 -7.31
CA ASN A 125 -1.50 16.62 -6.52
C ASN A 125 -0.41 17.31 -7.35
N GLY A 126 -0.45 17.18 -8.68
CA GLY A 126 0.52 17.79 -9.58
C GLY A 126 1.83 17.04 -9.74
N ASN A 127 2.01 15.90 -9.09
CA ASN A 127 3.23 15.11 -9.22
C ASN A 127 3.19 14.23 -10.47
N ALA A 128 4.37 13.93 -11.01
CA ALA A 128 4.55 13.15 -12.24
C ALA A 128 5.25 11.81 -11.98
N GLY A 129 5.13 11.26 -10.78
CA GLY A 129 5.70 9.95 -10.44
C GLY A 129 5.04 8.82 -11.23
N SER A 130 5.63 7.64 -11.17
CA SER A 130 5.11 6.46 -11.83
C SER A 130 4.78 5.36 -10.82
N VAL A 131 3.86 4.45 -11.22
CA VAL A 131 3.62 3.20 -10.52
C VAL A 131 4.04 2.08 -11.46
N GLU A 132 4.97 1.23 -11.00
CA GLU A 132 5.56 0.19 -11.84
C GLU A 132 5.53 -1.13 -11.09
N ASN A 133 5.14 -2.19 -11.78
CA ASN A 133 5.15 -3.54 -11.21
C ASN A 133 6.04 -4.46 -12.07
N TYR A 134 7.02 -5.07 -11.41
CA TYR A 134 7.88 -6.10 -11.98
C TYR A 134 7.78 -7.42 -11.22
N GLY A 135 7.01 -7.45 -10.13
CA GLY A 135 6.85 -8.60 -9.26
C GLY A 135 5.51 -9.29 -9.43
N ALA A 136 5.01 -9.87 -8.34
CA ALA A 136 3.74 -10.57 -8.32
C ALA A 136 2.77 -9.89 -7.35
N ILE A 137 1.60 -9.50 -7.84
CA ILE A 137 0.52 -8.92 -7.06
C ILE A 137 -0.69 -9.84 -7.18
N ILE A 138 -1.17 -10.33 -6.03
CA ILE A 138 -2.37 -11.15 -5.96
C ILE A 138 -3.35 -10.48 -5.01
N ALA A 139 -4.56 -10.22 -5.51
CA ALA A 139 -5.66 -9.72 -4.69
C ALA A 139 -6.76 -10.77 -4.61
N ASN A 140 -7.25 -11.02 -3.41
CA ASN A 140 -8.24 -12.07 -3.14
C ASN A 140 -9.61 -11.43 -2.87
N GLY A 141 -10.40 -11.29 -3.94
CA GLY A 141 -11.77 -10.81 -3.88
C GLY A 141 -11.95 -9.30 -4.00
N GLY A 142 -10.86 -8.56 -4.20
CA GLY A 142 -10.90 -7.10 -4.31
C GLY A 142 -10.39 -6.57 -5.64
N VAL A 143 -10.11 -5.28 -5.64
CA VAL A 143 -9.61 -4.55 -6.81
C VAL A 143 -8.10 -4.39 -6.70
N VAL A 144 -7.41 -4.48 -7.83
CA VAL A 144 -6.04 -3.98 -7.96
C VAL A 144 -6.11 -2.76 -8.88
N ALA A 145 -5.70 -1.62 -8.38
CA ALA A 145 -5.65 -0.38 -9.16
C ALA A 145 -4.26 0.25 -9.03
N LEU A 146 -3.60 0.46 -10.15
CA LEU A 146 -2.35 1.20 -10.24
C LEU A 146 -2.66 2.50 -10.96
N ILE A 147 -2.55 3.64 -10.26
CA ILE A 147 -3.05 4.93 -10.75
C ILE A 147 -1.96 5.98 -10.63
N ALA A 148 -1.46 6.45 -11.78
CA ALA A 148 -0.43 7.47 -11.87
C ALA A 148 -0.40 8.06 -13.28
N PRO A 149 0.30 9.19 -13.51
CA PRO A 149 0.52 9.68 -14.86
C PRO A 149 1.21 8.66 -15.76
N THR A 150 2.06 7.82 -15.20
CA THR A 150 2.71 6.73 -15.91
C THR A 150 2.55 5.44 -15.11
N VAL A 151 2.02 4.40 -15.75
CA VAL A 151 1.85 3.07 -15.15
C VAL A 151 2.53 2.05 -16.05
N LYS A 152 3.36 1.19 -15.46
CA LYS A 152 4.02 0.09 -16.17
C LYS A 152 3.76 -1.21 -15.44
N ASN A 153 3.39 -2.26 -16.19
CA ASN A 153 3.27 -3.59 -15.63
C ASN A 153 4.09 -4.57 -16.48
N HIS A 154 5.20 -5.02 -15.93
CA HIS A 154 6.07 -6.04 -16.51
C HIS A 154 6.12 -7.31 -15.67
N GLY A 155 5.36 -7.33 -14.58
CA GLY A 155 5.20 -8.48 -13.71
C GLY A 155 3.86 -9.15 -13.92
N THR A 156 3.32 -9.72 -12.85
CA THR A 156 2.00 -10.37 -12.87
C THR A 156 1.06 -9.69 -11.90
N ILE A 157 -0.19 -9.55 -12.31
CA ILE A 157 -1.27 -9.07 -11.45
C ILE A 157 -2.43 -10.04 -11.62
N GLN A 158 -2.91 -10.58 -10.49
CA GLN A 158 -4.03 -11.49 -10.46
C GLN A 158 -5.06 -11.01 -9.43
N ALA A 159 -6.25 -10.68 -9.89
CA ALA A 159 -7.36 -10.30 -9.02
C ALA A 159 -8.39 -11.45 -9.04
N ASN A 160 -8.38 -12.27 -7.99
CA ASN A 160 -9.29 -13.40 -7.86
C ASN A 160 -10.69 -12.90 -7.52
N ASN A 161 -11.68 -13.13 -8.41
CA ASN A 161 -13.05 -12.62 -8.29
C ASN A 161 -13.11 -11.09 -8.16
N GLY A 162 -12.13 -10.40 -8.74
CA GLY A 162 -12.02 -8.95 -8.68
C GLY A 162 -11.72 -8.34 -10.03
N VAL A 163 -11.22 -7.08 -10.00
CA VAL A 163 -10.96 -6.27 -11.18
C VAL A 163 -9.57 -5.68 -11.09
N VAL A 164 -8.88 -5.57 -12.23
CA VAL A 164 -7.60 -4.89 -12.36
C VAL A 164 -7.80 -3.60 -13.17
N HIS A 165 -7.33 -2.48 -12.61
CA HIS A 165 -7.29 -1.18 -13.28
C HIS A 165 -5.85 -0.67 -13.34
N LEU A 166 -5.41 -0.26 -14.50
CA LEU A 166 -4.08 0.31 -14.70
C LEU A 166 -4.15 1.71 -15.26
#